data_b87cd9c2381fed60cfcb5632daf057cb
#
_entry.id   b87cd9c2381fed60cfcb5632daf057cb
#
_cell.length_a   1.000
_cell.length_b   1.000
_cell.length_c   1.000
_cell.angle_alpha   90.00
_cell.angle_beta   90.00
_cell.angle_gamma   90.00
#
_symmetry.space_group_name_H-M   'P 1'
#
loop_
_entity.id
_entity.type
_entity.pdbx_description
1 polymer ?
#
loop_
_entity_poly.entity_id
_entity_poly.type
_entity_poly.pdbx_seq_one_letter_code
_entity_poly.pdbx_strand_id
1 'polypeptide(L)'
;DEDKADLIAWVRGGKPEGNPDDAPLAKNRKSEWSIGKPDAVFPLPREVQVKATGQMPYVYLRVKTNFPEDRWVEAAEVRPTAAQVVHHVIVFVTETGRFNRDQTGSLAAYVPGNTFVEFPPGVAKKLPAGATLLFQMHYTPSGKATTDRTRIGLRFAKEPPAKTVRTLPVANRSISIPANAPNHVETASRSIPPGIVVRAFMPHMHLRGKAFKYELLMQDGKRETLLDVPRYDFNWQLRYELKEPRPLPAGSRIEVTGVFDNSKNNPANPNPNQKVRWGDQSDEEMLIGYVECEFDTTGSPNEKEGGKPDLFTQLDKNKDGFLTRDEFTRPALFPLFDSNKDGRVTRQEGTTGMAKLRKREEEFRKGREALRGLLDQFR
;
A
#
# COMPACT_ATOMS: atom_id res chain seq x y z
N ASP A 1 7.45 -32.14 2.67
CA ASP A 1 7.25 -32.62 4.05
C ASP A 1 8.43 -33.42 4.57
N GLU A 2 9.31 -33.92 3.68
CA GLU A 2 10.54 -34.65 4.05
C GLU A 2 11.52 -33.69 4.75
N ASP A 3 11.82 -32.53 4.17
CA ASP A 3 12.69 -31.52 4.77
C ASP A 3 12.24 -31.10 6.19
N LYS A 4 10.93 -31.05 6.42
CA LYS A 4 10.37 -30.75 7.76
C LYS A 4 10.63 -31.89 8.73
N ALA A 5 10.52 -33.14 8.28
CA ALA A 5 10.81 -34.31 9.10
C ALA A 5 12.30 -34.36 9.47
N ASP A 6 13.19 -34.08 8.53
CA ASP A 6 14.62 -34.01 8.72
C ASP A 6 15.03 -32.91 9.70
N LEU A 7 14.44 -31.70 9.57
CA LEU A 7 14.68 -30.62 10.50
C LEU A 7 14.23 -31.00 11.94
N ILE A 8 13.07 -31.65 12.07
CA ILE A 8 12.57 -32.11 13.37
C ILE A 8 13.48 -33.19 13.95
N ALA A 9 13.93 -34.14 13.13
CA ALA A 9 14.85 -35.18 13.53
C ALA A 9 16.20 -34.60 13.99
N TRP A 10 16.75 -33.64 13.25
CA TRP A 10 17.97 -32.93 13.64
C TRP A 10 17.83 -32.18 14.97
N VAL A 11 16.72 -31.47 15.18
CA VAL A 11 16.45 -30.78 16.46
C VAL A 11 16.35 -31.77 17.61
N ARG A 12 15.63 -32.90 17.42
CA ARG A 12 15.48 -33.97 18.44
C ARG A 12 16.77 -34.72 18.69
N GLY A 13 17.62 -34.85 17.70
CA GLY A 13 18.94 -35.48 17.78
C GLY A 13 20.02 -34.65 18.48
N GLY A 14 19.65 -33.52 19.09
CA GLY A 14 20.59 -32.68 19.82
C GLY A 14 21.30 -31.62 18.96
N LYS A 15 20.85 -31.40 17.73
CA LYS A 15 21.37 -30.40 16.78
C LYS A 15 22.87 -30.61 16.50
N PRO A 16 23.30 -31.81 16.04
CA PRO A 16 24.71 -32.03 15.75
C PRO A 16 25.19 -31.02 14.73
N GLU A 17 26.41 -30.50 14.94
CA GLU A 17 27.06 -29.62 14.00
C GLU A 17 27.43 -30.42 12.72
N GLY A 18 27.15 -29.83 11.56
CA GLY A 18 27.56 -30.40 10.28
C GLY A 18 29.04 -30.24 10.03
N ASN A 19 29.54 -30.80 8.89
CA ASN A 19 30.90 -30.57 8.49
C ASN A 19 31.10 -29.10 8.10
N PRO A 20 32.03 -28.35 8.75
CA PRO A 20 32.29 -26.95 8.40
C PRO A 20 32.69 -26.74 6.93
N ASP A 21 33.29 -27.75 6.29
CA ASP A 21 33.72 -27.67 4.88
C ASP A 21 32.53 -27.69 3.91
N ASP A 22 31.37 -28.20 4.35
CA ASP A 22 30.12 -28.19 3.58
C ASP A 22 29.32 -26.87 3.79
N ALA A 23 29.79 -26.00 4.68
CA ALA A 23 29.12 -24.75 4.93
C ALA A 23 29.16 -23.83 3.69
N PRO A 24 28.00 -23.27 3.25
CA PRO A 24 28.03 -22.33 2.15
C PRO A 24 28.89 -21.12 2.54
N LEU A 25 29.77 -20.70 1.60
CA LEU A 25 30.58 -19.50 1.82
C LEU A 25 29.72 -18.34 2.32
N ALA A 26 30.12 -17.77 3.44
CA ALA A 26 29.45 -16.60 4.01
C ALA A 26 29.34 -15.52 2.92
N LYS A 27 28.14 -15.17 2.54
CA LYS A 27 27.90 -14.08 1.58
C LYS A 27 28.47 -12.80 2.20
N ASN A 28 29.69 -12.44 1.79
CA ASN A 28 30.33 -11.20 2.21
C ASN A 28 29.53 -10.03 1.64
N ARG A 29 28.56 -9.54 2.38
CA ARG A 29 27.73 -8.39 1.98
C ARG A 29 28.60 -7.15 2.06
N LYS A 30 29.06 -6.64 0.92
CA LYS A 30 29.81 -5.39 0.80
C LYS A 30 29.02 -4.16 1.28
N SER A 31 27.72 -4.31 1.53
CA SER A 31 26.83 -3.26 1.99
C SER A 31 25.99 -3.76 3.15
N GLU A 32 25.72 -2.90 4.12
CA GLU A 32 24.73 -3.12 5.17
C GLU A 32 23.32 -3.35 4.56
N TRP A 33 23.01 -2.75 3.40
CA TRP A 33 21.76 -2.84 2.71
C TRP A 33 21.74 -3.95 1.66
N SER A 34 20.64 -4.72 1.58
CA SER A 34 20.47 -5.78 0.55
C SER A 34 20.37 -5.19 -0.86
N ILE A 35 19.82 -3.98 -0.98
CA ILE A 35 19.71 -3.23 -2.22
C ILE A 35 21.02 -2.54 -2.64
N GLY A 36 22.14 -2.76 -1.97
CA GLY A 36 23.36 -2.01 -2.15
C GLY A 36 23.35 -0.68 -1.38
N LYS A 37 24.18 0.29 -1.76
CA LYS A 37 24.21 1.62 -1.12
C LYS A 37 22.97 2.42 -1.53
N PRO A 38 22.09 2.81 -0.57
CA PRO A 38 20.97 3.68 -0.87
C PRO A 38 21.42 5.09 -1.27
N ASP A 39 20.67 5.75 -2.15
CA ASP A 39 20.86 7.16 -2.49
C ASP A 39 20.26 8.08 -1.41
N ALA A 40 19.22 7.60 -0.71
CA ALA A 40 18.60 8.31 0.40
C ALA A 40 18.14 7.33 1.49
N VAL A 41 18.24 7.78 2.76
CA VAL A 41 17.79 7.01 3.93
C VAL A 41 16.91 7.90 4.80
N PHE A 42 15.72 7.39 5.13
CA PHE A 42 14.73 8.09 5.95
C PHE A 42 14.43 7.28 7.21
N PRO A 43 15.00 7.68 8.37
CA PRO A 43 14.66 7.08 9.65
C PRO A 43 13.31 7.61 10.16
N LEU A 44 12.65 6.85 11.02
CA LEU A 44 11.55 7.36 11.82
C LEU A 44 11.94 8.66 12.51
N PRO A 45 11.04 9.64 12.65
CA PRO A 45 11.36 10.96 13.19
C PRO A 45 11.73 10.91 14.68
N ARG A 46 11.35 9.83 15.36
CA ARG A 46 11.68 9.54 16.77
C ARG A 46 11.74 8.04 17.02
N GLU A 47 12.34 7.64 18.09
CA GLU A 47 12.25 6.27 18.60
C GLU A 47 10.82 5.94 19.06
N VAL A 48 10.43 4.70 18.87
CA VAL A 48 9.17 4.13 19.37
C VAL A 48 9.48 3.21 20.52
N GLN A 49 8.87 3.49 21.67
CA GLN A 49 8.96 2.64 22.86
C GLN A 49 8.07 1.42 22.67
N VAL A 50 8.66 0.23 22.72
CA VAL A 50 7.94 -1.05 22.63
C VAL A 50 7.90 -1.68 24.01
N LYS A 51 6.68 -1.97 24.50
CA LYS A 51 6.43 -2.59 25.80
C LYS A 51 7.03 -3.99 25.86
N ALA A 52 7.31 -4.49 27.06
CA ALA A 52 7.74 -5.88 27.25
C ALA A 52 6.64 -6.89 26.88
N THR A 53 5.40 -6.60 27.25
CA THR A 53 4.25 -7.49 27.14
C THR A 53 2.96 -6.73 26.77
N GLY A 54 1.92 -7.46 26.40
CA GLY A 54 0.61 -6.94 26.03
C GLY A 54 0.54 -6.50 24.57
N GLN A 55 -0.61 -6.02 24.17
CA GLN A 55 -0.86 -5.53 22.81
C GLN A 55 -0.33 -4.11 22.62
N MET A 56 0.16 -3.80 21.42
CA MET A 56 0.48 -2.46 20.97
C MET A 56 -0.41 -2.06 19.80
N PRO A 57 -1.02 -0.87 19.82
CA PRO A 57 -1.76 -0.36 18.67
C PRO A 57 -0.81 -0.05 17.53
N TYR A 58 -1.33 0.02 16.30
CA TYR A 58 -0.57 0.51 15.17
C TYR A 58 -0.06 1.94 15.40
N VAL A 59 1.20 2.16 15.03
CA VAL A 59 1.84 3.48 15.16
C VAL A 59 2.05 4.07 13.76
N TYR A 60 1.55 5.29 13.55
CA TYR A 60 1.68 6.00 12.29
C TYR A 60 2.63 7.19 12.44
N LEU A 61 3.73 7.18 11.67
CA LEU A 61 4.76 8.21 11.71
C LEU A 61 5.02 8.76 10.30
N ARG A 62 5.22 10.08 10.22
CA ARG A 62 5.39 10.79 8.96
C ARG A 62 6.79 11.35 8.82
N VAL A 63 7.37 11.18 7.64
CA VAL A 63 8.70 11.71 7.29
C VAL A 63 8.61 12.42 5.94
N LYS A 64 8.87 13.71 5.91
CA LYS A 64 8.93 14.47 4.65
C LYS A 64 10.19 14.09 3.87
N THR A 65 10.06 13.88 2.56
CA THR A 65 11.21 13.58 1.71
C THR A 65 11.99 14.84 1.33
N ASN A 66 11.30 15.98 1.22
CA ASN A 66 11.84 17.28 0.82
C ASN A 66 12.54 17.30 -0.55
N PHE A 67 12.23 16.33 -1.41
CA PHE A 67 12.73 16.37 -2.79
C PHE A 67 12.03 17.50 -3.58
N PRO A 68 12.78 18.35 -4.29
CA PRO A 68 12.18 19.42 -5.08
C PRO A 68 11.52 18.93 -6.38
N GLU A 69 11.82 17.72 -6.79
CA GLU A 69 11.33 17.09 -8.03
C GLU A 69 10.96 15.63 -7.81
N ASP A 70 10.19 15.06 -8.73
CA ASP A 70 9.81 13.65 -8.71
C ASP A 70 11.07 12.76 -8.77
N ARG A 71 11.04 11.66 -8.03
CA ARG A 71 12.07 10.63 -8.05
C ARG A 71 11.47 9.28 -8.46
N TRP A 72 12.29 8.44 -9.04
CA TRP A 72 11.92 7.10 -9.46
C TRP A 72 12.66 6.07 -8.63
N VAL A 73 11.93 5.39 -7.74
CA VAL A 73 12.48 4.39 -6.82
C VAL A 73 12.56 3.05 -7.53
N GLU A 74 13.79 2.60 -7.83
CA GLU A 74 14.06 1.28 -8.43
C GLU A 74 14.28 0.20 -7.38
N ALA A 75 14.68 0.57 -6.15
CA ALA A 75 14.77 -0.36 -5.03
C ALA A 75 14.50 0.34 -3.70
N ALA A 76 13.88 -0.38 -2.77
CA ALA A 76 13.62 0.10 -1.42
C ALA A 76 13.80 -1.03 -0.41
N GLU A 77 14.42 -0.73 0.72
CA GLU A 77 14.61 -1.67 1.83
C GLU A 77 14.21 -1.01 3.15
N VAL A 78 13.37 -1.70 3.92
CA VAL A 78 12.99 -1.27 5.27
C VAL A 78 13.82 -2.05 6.29
N ARG A 79 14.44 -1.33 7.21
CA ARG A 79 15.32 -1.92 8.24
C ARG A 79 14.93 -1.45 9.62
N PRO A 80 14.26 -2.31 10.41
CA PRO A 80 14.09 -2.09 11.82
C PRO A 80 15.42 -2.08 12.58
N THR A 81 15.53 -1.28 13.64
CA THR A 81 16.64 -1.39 14.59
C THR A 81 16.39 -2.47 15.63
N ALA A 82 15.13 -2.84 15.85
CA ALA A 82 14.70 -3.89 16.77
C ALA A 82 13.79 -4.90 16.05
N ALA A 83 14.35 -5.63 15.07
CA ALA A 83 13.60 -6.55 14.21
C ALA A 83 12.81 -7.62 14.99
N GLN A 84 13.26 -7.99 16.19
CA GLN A 84 12.62 -9.00 17.05
C GLN A 84 11.24 -8.56 17.60
N VAL A 85 10.91 -7.27 17.52
CA VAL A 85 9.62 -6.73 17.97
C VAL A 85 8.83 -6.05 16.86
N VAL A 86 9.38 -5.93 15.65
CA VAL A 86 8.67 -5.38 14.50
C VAL A 86 8.02 -6.50 13.71
N HIS A 87 6.69 -6.59 13.79
CA HIS A 87 5.90 -7.60 13.09
C HIS A 87 5.82 -7.27 11.59
N HIS A 88 5.39 -6.06 11.25
CA HIS A 88 5.48 -5.54 9.87
C HIS A 88 5.55 -4.02 9.84
N VAL A 89 6.02 -3.51 8.71
CA VAL A 89 6.01 -2.09 8.35
C VAL A 89 5.45 -1.95 6.95
N ILE A 90 4.52 -1.03 6.76
CA ILE A 90 4.13 -0.59 5.43
C ILE A 90 4.51 0.89 5.30
N VAL A 91 5.27 1.22 4.26
CA VAL A 91 5.64 2.61 3.96
C VAL A 91 4.81 3.08 2.78
N PHE A 92 3.92 4.03 3.05
CA PHE A 92 3.08 4.64 2.04
C PHE A 92 3.67 5.97 1.56
N VAL A 93 3.34 6.36 0.33
CA VAL A 93 3.64 7.68 -0.24
C VAL A 93 2.38 8.52 -0.25
N THR A 94 2.44 9.72 0.30
CA THR A 94 1.32 10.67 0.28
C THR A 94 1.79 12.07 -0.10
N GLU A 95 1.12 12.70 -1.06
CA GLU A 95 1.42 14.05 -1.50
C GLU A 95 0.88 15.11 -0.53
N THR A 96 -0.24 14.82 0.12
CA THR A 96 -0.92 15.77 1.01
C THR A 96 -0.55 15.60 2.49
N GLY A 97 0.27 14.62 2.84
CA GLY A 97 0.54 14.20 4.21
C GLY A 97 -0.66 13.54 4.90
N ARG A 98 -1.80 13.42 4.22
CA ARG A 98 -3.00 12.72 4.72
C ARG A 98 -3.01 11.29 4.19
N PHE A 99 -3.34 10.36 5.06
CA PHE A 99 -3.52 8.97 4.67
C PHE A 99 -4.91 8.79 4.06
N ASN A 100 -4.94 8.43 2.79
CA ASN A 100 -6.14 7.95 2.12
C ASN A 100 -5.83 6.57 1.54
N ARG A 101 -6.38 5.53 2.14
CA ARG A 101 -6.11 4.13 1.78
C ARG A 101 -6.41 3.80 0.31
N ASP A 102 -7.32 4.53 -0.31
CA ASP A 102 -7.74 4.31 -1.69
C ASP A 102 -6.80 4.96 -2.70
N GLN A 103 -6.05 5.98 -2.27
CA GLN A 103 -5.20 6.82 -3.14
C GLN A 103 -3.72 6.77 -2.75
N THR A 104 -3.39 6.18 -1.60
CA THR A 104 -2.03 6.17 -1.08
C THR A 104 -1.34 4.87 -1.49
N GLY A 105 -0.43 4.96 -2.45
CA GLY A 105 0.36 3.82 -2.92
C GLY A 105 1.37 3.35 -1.88
N SER A 106 1.53 2.04 -1.72
CA SER A 106 2.60 1.45 -0.94
C SER A 106 3.93 1.56 -1.70
N LEU A 107 4.93 2.17 -1.07
CA LEU A 107 6.30 2.23 -1.63
C LEU A 107 7.05 0.92 -1.37
N ALA A 108 7.05 0.48 -0.12
CA ALA A 108 7.70 -0.74 0.34
C ALA A 108 6.97 -1.31 1.56
N ALA A 109 7.18 -2.59 1.80
CA ALA A 109 6.74 -3.26 3.02
C ALA A 109 7.90 -4.06 3.60
N TYR A 110 7.88 -4.22 4.92
CA TYR A 110 8.73 -5.12 5.67
C TYR A 110 7.85 -6.15 6.36
N VAL A 111 8.19 -7.40 6.18
CA VAL A 111 7.78 -8.51 7.04
C VAL A 111 9.01 -9.38 7.30
N PRO A 112 9.06 -10.16 8.41
CA PRO A 112 10.14 -11.12 8.60
C PRO A 112 10.33 -12.00 7.37
N GLY A 113 11.55 -12.06 6.83
CA GLY A 113 11.86 -12.81 5.60
C GLY A 113 11.68 -12.02 4.28
N ASN A 114 11.00 -10.87 4.29
CA ASN A 114 10.87 -10.00 3.10
C ASN A 114 11.06 -8.54 3.51
N THR A 115 12.26 -8.02 3.31
CA THR A 115 12.69 -6.71 3.82
C THR A 115 12.87 -5.65 2.74
N PHE A 116 12.96 -6.06 1.48
CA PHE A 116 13.24 -5.17 0.37
C PHE A 116 12.46 -5.54 -0.89
N VAL A 117 12.37 -4.58 -1.78
CA VAL A 117 11.90 -4.74 -3.15
C VAL A 117 12.93 -4.11 -4.09
N GLU A 118 13.22 -4.78 -5.19
CA GLU A 118 14.07 -4.29 -6.28
C GLU A 118 13.36 -4.58 -7.60
N PHE A 119 13.27 -3.57 -8.45
CA PHE A 119 12.64 -3.69 -9.76
C PHE A 119 13.72 -3.89 -10.84
N PRO A 120 13.40 -4.58 -11.94
CA PRO A 120 14.33 -4.73 -13.05
C PRO A 120 14.62 -3.37 -13.71
N PRO A 121 15.71 -3.26 -14.49
CA PRO A 121 16.04 -2.03 -15.21
C PRO A 121 14.86 -1.50 -16.04
N GLY A 122 14.63 -0.18 -15.98
CA GLY A 122 13.54 0.48 -16.68
C GLY A 122 12.16 0.38 -15.99
N VAL A 123 12.10 -0.17 -14.78
CA VAL A 123 10.89 -0.25 -13.96
C VAL A 123 11.12 0.41 -12.61
N ALA A 124 10.21 1.28 -12.16
CA ALA A 124 10.33 1.95 -10.86
C ALA A 124 8.98 2.39 -10.29
N LYS A 125 8.94 2.70 -9.00
CA LYS A 125 7.81 3.39 -8.36
C LYS A 125 8.06 4.89 -8.34
N LYS A 126 7.03 5.68 -8.63
CA LYS A 126 7.10 7.14 -8.53
C LYS A 126 7.08 7.59 -7.07
N LEU A 127 8.00 8.49 -6.73
CA LEU A 127 8.03 9.25 -5.49
C LEU A 127 7.88 10.73 -5.85
N PRO A 128 6.69 11.32 -5.69
CA PRO A 128 6.42 12.70 -6.11
C PRO A 128 7.27 13.73 -5.36
N ALA A 129 7.50 14.87 -5.99
CA ALA A 129 8.12 16.04 -5.35
C ALA A 129 7.38 16.41 -4.06
N GLY A 130 8.13 16.71 -2.99
CA GLY A 130 7.58 17.08 -1.69
C GLY A 130 6.77 16.00 -0.98
N ALA A 131 6.77 14.76 -1.46
CA ALA A 131 6.03 13.66 -0.87
C ALA A 131 6.41 13.41 0.60
N THR A 132 5.45 12.91 1.34
CA THR A 132 5.63 12.45 2.72
C THR A 132 5.56 10.93 2.75
N LEU A 133 6.54 10.28 3.35
CA LEU A 133 6.49 8.87 3.69
C LEU A 133 5.68 8.70 4.97
N LEU A 134 4.66 7.86 4.92
CA LEU A 134 3.87 7.46 6.07
C LEU A 134 4.21 6.03 6.43
N PHE A 135 4.86 5.85 7.57
CA PHE A 135 5.17 4.54 8.13
C PHE A 135 3.99 4.07 8.98
N GLN A 136 3.41 2.95 8.61
CA GLN A 136 2.51 2.17 9.46
C GLN A 136 3.32 1.07 10.11
N MET A 137 3.49 1.16 11.43
CA MET A 137 4.29 0.24 12.22
C MET A 137 3.40 -0.67 13.04
N HIS A 138 3.64 -1.97 12.95
CA HIS A 138 3.03 -2.97 13.83
C HIS A 138 4.11 -3.65 14.67
N TYR A 139 3.95 -3.56 15.99
CA TYR A 139 4.88 -4.12 16.96
C TYR A 139 4.26 -5.28 17.73
N THR A 140 5.06 -6.33 17.95
CA THR A 140 4.73 -7.46 18.82
C THR A 140 5.74 -7.51 19.96
N PRO A 141 5.33 -7.26 21.22
CA PRO A 141 6.21 -7.37 22.38
C PRO A 141 6.86 -8.75 22.52
N SER A 142 8.15 -8.78 22.89
CA SER A 142 8.97 -10.01 22.96
C SER A 142 9.37 -10.44 24.37
N GLY A 143 8.70 -9.91 25.41
CA GLY A 143 9.03 -10.19 26.81
C GLY A 143 10.00 -9.18 27.44
N LYS A 144 10.64 -8.33 26.63
CA LYS A 144 11.58 -7.28 27.08
C LYS A 144 11.22 -5.94 26.44
N ALA A 145 11.10 -4.90 27.28
CA ALA A 145 10.93 -3.54 26.76
C ALA A 145 12.14 -3.13 25.93
N THR A 146 11.90 -2.50 24.78
CA THR A 146 12.95 -2.06 23.87
C THR A 146 12.52 -0.81 23.11
N THR A 147 13.41 -0.25 22.29
CA THR A 147 13.12 0.86 21.41
C THR A 147 13.41 0.46 19.97
N ASP A 148 12.63 1.00 19.03
CA ASP A 148 12.87 0.87 17.61
C ASP A 148 12.93 2.22 16.92
N ARG A 149 13.85 2.36 15.98
CA ARG A 149 13.94 3.49 15.05
C ARG A 149 14.15 2.96 13.64
N THR A 150 13.14 2.30 13.13
CA THR A 150 13.11 1.78 11.75
C THR A 150 13.48 2.86 10.74
N ARG A 151 14.19 2.47 9.71
CA ARG A 151 14.56 3.33 8.57
C ARG A 151 14.24 2.66 7.24
N ILE A 152 14.00 3.46 6.21
CA ILE A 152 13.90 2.99 4.82
C ILE A 152 15.06 3.56 4.02
N GLY A 153 15.74 2.71 3.24
CA GLY A 153 16.71 3.08 2.22
C GLY A 153 16.06 3.03 0.84
N LEU A 154 16.33 4.03 0.02
CA LEU A 154 15.83 4.15 -1.34
C LEU A 154 16.99 4.24 -2.31
N ARG A 155 16.92 3.48 -3.42
CA ARG A 155 17.79 3.63 -4.57
C ARG A 155 16.97 4.14 -5.74
N PHE A 156 17.48 5.14 -6.44
CA PHE A 156 16.77 5.82 -7.51
C PHE A 156 17.29 5.39 -8.88
N ALA A 157 16.37 5.24 -9.82
CA ALA A 157 16.72 5.12 -11.23
C ALA A 157 17.40 6.40 -11.71
N LYS A 158 18.46 6.25 -12.49
CA LYS A 158 19.24 7.37 -13.05
C LYS A 158 18.49 8.13 -14.13
N GLU A 159 17.59 7.44 -14.83
CA GLU A 159 16.76 7.97 -15.89
C GLU A 159 15.28 7.62 -15.62
N PRO A 160 14.33 8.39 -16.19
CA PRO A 160 12.91 8.04 -16.10
C PRO A 160 12.66 6.61 -16.58
N PRO A 161 11.93 5.78 -15.84
CA PRO A 161 11.68 4.40 -16.22
C PRO A 161 10.70 4.31 -17.40
N ALA A 162 10.81 3.27 -18.20
CA ALA A 162 9.84 2.96 -19.24
C ALA A 162 8.47 2.53 -18.64
N LYS A 163 8.51 1.92 -17.46
CA LYS A 163 7.31 1.43 -16.75
C LYS A 163 7.29 1.86 -15.29
N THR A 164 6.10 2.20 -14.80
CA THR A 164 5.87 2.49 -13.39
C THR A 164 5.12 1.35 -12.72
N VAL A 165 5.43 1.09 -11.44
CA VAL A 165 4.72 0.11 -10.62
C VAL A 165 3.77 0.81 -9.65
N ARG A 166 2.53 0.32 -9.60
CA ARG A 166 1.54 0.73 -8.61
C ARG A 166 0.97 -0.49 -7.90
N THR A 167 0.58 -0.31 -6.66
CA THR A 167 -0.11 -1.35 -5.88
C THR A 167 -1.59 -1.04 -5.85
N LEU A 168 -2.40 -1.94 -6.40
CA LEU A 168 -3.86 -1.83 -6.44
C LEU A 168 -4.46 -2.70 -5.32
N PRO A 169 -5.26 -2.15 -4.40
CA PRO A 169 -5.99 -2.94 -3.43
C PRO A 169 -7.28 -3.51 -4.03
N VAL A 170 -7.54 -4.79 -3.78
CA VAL A 170 -8.83 -5.45 -3.96
C VAL A 170 -9.34 -5.78 -2.56
N ALA A 171 -10.31 -5.04 -2.05
CA ALA A 171 -10.67 -5.08 -0.64
C ALA A 171 -12.19 -5.14 -0.41
N ASN A 172 -12.62 -5.91 0.60
CA ASN A 172 -13.97 -5.85 1.16
C ASN A 172 -13.92 -5.16 2.52
N ARG A 173 -14.46 -3.95 2.61
CA ARG A 173 -14.54 -3.17 3.86
C ARG A 173 -15.82 -3.41 4.64
N SER A 174 -16.71 -4.22 4.11
CA SER A 174 -17.99 -4.54 4.73
C SER A 174 -18.02 -5.95 5.33
N ILE A 175 -16.82 -6.54 5.56
CA ILE A 175 -16.72 -7.88 6.13
C ILE A 175 -17.46 -7.98 7.48
N SER A 176 -18.03 -9.14 7.71
CA SER A 176 -18.88 -9.39 8.87
C SER A 176 -18.84 -10.84 9.28
N ILE A 177 -17.77 -11.23 9.98
CA ILE A 177 -17.48 -12.60 10.38
C ILE A 177 -18.30 -12.95 11.63
N PRO A 178 -19.20 -13.95 11.59
CA PRO A 178 -19.99 -14.35 12.75
C PRO A 178 -19.13 -14.93 13.88
N ALA A 179 -19.64 -14.82 15.10
CA ALA A 179 -19.05 -15.53 16.24
C ALA A 179 -19.03 -17.04 15.99
N ASN A 180 -17.97 -17.69 16.46
CA ASN A 180 -17.76 -19.15 16.39
C ASN A 180 -17.75 -19.75 14.97
N ALA A 181 -17.60 -18.95 13.92
CA ALA A 181 -17.57 -19.42 12.54
C ALA A 181 -16.19 -20.00 12.18
N PRO A 182 -16.04 -21.30 11.88
CA PRO A 182 -14.73 -21.91 11.61
C PRO A 182 -14.25 -21.76 10.17
N ASN A 183 -15.14 -21.43 9.22
CA ASN A 183 -14.87 -21.33 7.78
C ASN A 183 -15.74 -20.24 7.12
N HIS A 184 -15.69 -19.03 7.65
CA HIS A 184 -16.42 -17.91 7.05
C HIS A 184 -15.71 -17.42 5.80
N VAL A 185 -16.45 -17.25 4.71
CA VAL A 185 -15.92 -16.81 3.41
C VAL A 185 -16.35 -15.38 3.14
N GLU A 186 -15.40 -14.55 2.76
CA GLU A 186 -15.62 -13.21 2.28
C GLU A 186 -14.92 -13.02 0.92
N THR A 187 -15.49 -12.19 0.06
CA THR A 187 -14.92 -11.91 -1.27
C THR A 187 -14.83 -10.42 -1.53
N ALA A 188 -13.93 -10.06 -2.42
CA ALA A 188 -13.84 -8.72 -3.01
C ALA A 188 -13.46 -8.84 -4.48
N SER A 189 -13.90 -7.90 -5.31
CA SER A 189 -13.49 -7.87 -6.70
C SER A 189 -13.23 -6.46 -7.22
N ARG A 190 -12.29 -6.37 -8.17
CA ARG A 190 -11.91 -5.11 -8.82
C ARG A 190 -11.80 -5.30 -10.32
N SER A 191 -12.39 -4.39 -11.10
CA SER A 191 -12.21 -4.34 -12.55
C SER A 191 -10.77 -3.93 -12.90
N ILE A 192 -10.24 -4.53 -13.94
CA ILE A 192 -8.87 -4.33 -14.39
C ILE A 192 -8.87 -3.30 -15.53
N PRO A 193 -8.16 -2.18 -15.38
CA PRO A 193 -7.92 -1.26 -16.49
C PRO A 193 -7.19 -1.93 -17.65
N PRO A 194 -7.39 -1.46 -18.89
CA PRO A 194 -6.63 -1.95 -20.04
C PRO A 194 -5.13 -1.72 -19.88
N GLY A 195 -4.32 -2.64 -20.41
CA GLY A 195 -2.85 -2.50 -20.44
C GLY A 195 -2.13 -2.81 -19.13
N ILE A 196 -2.84 -3.33 -18.13
CA ILE A 196 -2.22 -3.75 -16.87
C ILE A 196 -1.40 -5.03 -17.05
N VAL A 197 -0.20 -5.00 -16.49
CA VAL A 197 0.69 -6.15 -16.36
C VAL A 197 0.94 -6.40 -14.88
N VAL A 198 0.53 -7.56 -14.36
CA VAL A 198 0.71 -7.93 -12.94
C VAL A 198 2.11 -8.47 -12.71
N ARG A 199 2.77 -8.02 -11.63
CA ARG A 199 4.08 -8.50 -11.17
C ARG A 199 3.99 -9.37 -9.93
N ALA A 200 3.19 -8.95 -8.96
CA ALA A 200 3.16 -9.62 -7.66
C ALA A 200 1.80 -9.49 -6.98
N PHE A 201 1.56 -10.39 -6.06
CA PHE A 201 0.43 -10.39 -5.15
C PHE A 201 0.90 -10.35 -3.70
N MET A 202 0.12 -9.72 -2.83
CA MET A 202 0.35 -9.75 -1.39
C MET A 202 -1.01 -9.85 -0.68
N PRO A 203 -1.39 -11.06 -0.23
CA PRO A 203 -2.61 -11.26 0.56
C PRO A 203 -2.47 -10.65 1.94
N HIS A 204 -3.54 -10.03 2.44
CA HIS A 204 -3.57 -9.44 3.77
C HIS A 204 -4.90 -9.73 4.47
N MET A 205 -4.81 -10.41 5.58
CA MET A 205 -5.84 -10.61 6.61
C MET A 205 -5.18 -10.52 7.98
N HIS A 206 -5.96 -10.50 9.06
CA HIS A 206 -5.46 -10.51 10.43
C HIS A 206 -5.46 -11.92 11.05
N LEU A 207 -5.61 -11.99 12.38
CA LEU A 207 -5.41 -13.22 13.17
C LEU A 207 -6.38 -14.37 12.83
N ARG A 208 -7.52 -14.07 12.20
CA ARG A 208 -8.51 -15.10 11.83
C ARG A 208 -8.36 -15.57 10.38
N GLY A 209 -7.45 -14.99 9.62
CA GLY A 209 -7.15 -15.44 8.26
C GLY A 209 -6.70 -16.89 8.23
N LYS A 210 -7.35 -17.72 7.38
CA LYS A 210 -7.10 -19.16 7.25
C LYS A 210 -6.63 -19.56 5.86
N ALA A 211 -7.23 -18.98 4.82
CA ALA A 211 -6.83 -19.20 3.43
C ALA A 211 -7.12 -17.95 2.59
N PHE A 212 -6.33 -17.75 1.54
CA PHE A 212 -6.49 -16.62 0.62
C PHE A 212 -6.30 -17.07 -0.82
N LYS A 213 -7.18 -16.61 -1.73
CA LYS A 213 -7.06 -16.93 -3.16
C LYS A 213 -7.28 -15.69 -4.01
N TYR A 214 -6.53 -15.58 -5.10
CA TYR A 214 -6.76 -14.63 -6.20
C TYR A 214 -7.21 -15.38 -7.43
N GLU A 215 -8.27 -14.91 -8.06
CA GLU A 215 -8.79 -15.43 -9.31
C GLU A 215 -8.98 -14.30 -10.34
N LEU A 216 -8.70 -14.61 -11.59
CA LEU A 216 -9.03 -13.77 -12.73
C LEU A 216 -10.39 -14.21 -13.28
N LEU A 217 -11.34 -13.26 -13.32
CA LEU A 217 -12.64 -13.45 -13.94
C LEU A 217 -12.62 -12.80 -15.32
N MET A 218 -12.72 -13.60 -16.35
CA MET A 218 -12.73 -13.14 -17.74
C MET A 218 -14.15 -12.72 -18.16
N GLN A 219 -14.27 -11.94 -19.24
CA GLN A 219 -15.56 -11.48 -19.76
C GLN A 219 -16.47 -12.62 -20.24
N ASP A 220 -15.89 -13.73 -20.70
CA ASP A 220 -16.60 -14.94 -21.11
C ASP A 220 -17.07 -15.82 -19.94
N GLY A 221 -16.86 -15.36 -18.70
CA GLY A 221 -17.23 -16.07 -17.48
C GLY A 221 -16.20 -17.10 -17.00
N LYS A 222 -15.12 -17.32 -17.73
CA LYS A 222 -14.05 -18.20 -17.26
C LYS A 222 -13.34 -17.64 -16.06
N ARG A 223 -12.93 -18.55 -15.17
CA ARG A 223 -12.13 -18.26 -13.99
C ARG A 223 -10.77 -18.93 -14.09
N GLU A 224 -9.74 -18.22 -13.67
CA GLU A 224 -8.39 -18.75 -13.60
C GLU A 224 -7.76 -18.36 -12.26
N THR A 225 -7.17 -19.33 -11.55
CA THR A 225 -6.45 -19.07 -10.30
C THR A 225 -5.11 -18.39 -10.60
N LEU A 226 -4.90 -17.21 -10.01
CA LEU A 226 -3.65 -16.45 -10.13
C LEU A 226 -2.70 -16.77 -8.98
N LEU A 227 -3.22 -16.94 -7.77
CA LEU A 227 -2.49 -17.33 -6.57
C LEU A 227 -3.45 -18.05 -5.62
N ASP A 228 -3.01 -19.18 -5.05
CA ASP A 228 -3.73 -19.88 -3.98
C ASP A 228 -2.81 -20.06 -2.77
N VAL A 229 -3.25 -19.55 -1.61
CA VAL A 229 -2.60 -19.66 -0.31
C VAL A 229 -3.53 -20.42 0.63
N PRO A 230 -3.59 -21.77 0.54
CA PRO A 230 -4.56 -22.58 1.26
C PRO A 230 -4.31 -22.64 2.77
N ARG A 231 -3.14 -22.19 3.22
CA ARG A 231 -2.74 -22.08 4.63
C ARG A 231 -2.15 -20.70 4.85
N TYR A 232 -3.01 -19.69 4.94
CA TYR A 232 -2.60 -18.33 5.29
C TYR A 232 -2.16 -18.27 6.74
N ASP A 233 -1.08 -17.54 7.01
CA ASP A 233 -0.59 -17.26 8.36
C ASP A 233 -0.35 -15.75 8.51
N PHE A 234 -0.93 -15.15 9.54
CA PHE A 234 -0.78 -13.73 9.84
C PHE A 234 0.69 -13.30 10.04
N ASN A 235 1.53 -14.22 10.55
CA ASN A 235 2.96 -13.98 10.75
C ASN A 235 3.79 -14.18 9.47
N TRP A 236 3.16 -14.62 8.37
CA TRP A 236 3.81 -14.96 7.12
C TRP A 236 3.16 -14.26 5.91
N GLN A 237 3.06 -12.93 5.96
CA GLN A 237 2.41 -12.11 4.94
C GLN A 237 3.37 -11.78 3.80
N LEU A 238 3.71 -12.75 2.98
CA LEU A 238 4.69 -12.58 1.92
C LEU A 238 4.14 -11.86 0.70
N ARG A 239 5.06 -11.18 -0.01
CA ARG A 239 4.88 -10.74 -1.38
C ARG A 239 5.24 -11.89 -2.32
N TYR A 240 4.27 -12.35 -3.08
CA TYR A 240 4.43 -13.42 -4.07
C TYR A 240 4.69 -12.79 -5.43
N GLU A 241 5.94 -12.82 -5.87
CA GLU A 241 6.36 -12.31 -7.16
C GLU A 241 6.15 -13.35 -8.25
N LEU A 242 5.57 -12.95 -9.37
CA LEU A 242 5.46 -13.80 -10.54
C LEU A 242 6.85 -13.98 -11.19
N LYS A 243 7.15 -15.18 -11.65
CA LYS A 243 8.40 -15.47 -12.39
C LYS A 243 8.57 -14.53 -13.58
N GLU A 244 7.45 -14.22 -14.25
CA GLU A 244 7.38 -13.26 -15.35
C GLU A 244 6.15 -12.38 -15.16
N PRO A 245 6.26 -11.07 -15.43
CA PRO A 245 5.11 -10.18 -15.39
C PRO A 245 4.03 -10.63 -16.37
N ARG A 246 2.77 -10.60 -15.92
CA ARG A 246 1.65 -11.17 -16.67
C ARG A 246 0.68 -10.08 -17.13
N PRO A 247 0.52 -9.87 -18.45
CA PRO A 247 -0.57 -9.05 -18.98
C PRO A 247 -1.92 -9.67 -18.66
N LEU A 248 -2.88 -8.84 -18.23
CA LEU A 248 -4.25 -9.29 -18.00
C LEU A 248 -5.16 -8.84 -19.14
N PRO A 249 -6.14 -9.68 -19.56
CA PRO A 249 -7.10 -9.33 -20.59
C PRO A 249 -7.92 -8.09 -20.20
N ALA A 250 -8.11 -7.17 -21.14
CA ALA A 250 -8.96 -5.99 -20.94
C ALA A 250 -10.39 -6.41 -20.55
N GLY A 251 -11.01 -5.67 -19.62
CA GLY A 251 -12.37 -5.93 -19.15
C GLY A 251 -12.52 -7.12 -18.21
N SER A 252 -11.42 -7.80 -17.87
CA SER A 252 -11.42 -8.81 -16.80
C SER A 252 -11.50 -8.17 -15.41
N ARG A 253 -11.70 -9.00 -14.38
CA ARG A 253 -11.72 -8.60 -12.98
C ARG A 253 -10.78 -9.49 -12.19
N ILE A 254 -10.13 -8.95 -11.19
CA ILE A 254 -9.50 -9.76 -10.13
C ILE A 254 -10.51 -9.89 -9.00
N GLU A 255 -10.77 -11.12 -8.60
CA GLU A 255 -11.51 -11.46 -7.39
C GLU A 255 -10.57 -12.06 -6.37
N VAL A 256 -10.75 -11.69 -5.11
CA VAL A 256 -10.06 -12.30 -3.98
C VAL A 256 -11.06 -12.96 -3.06
N THR A 257 -10.71 -14.12 -2.57
CA THR A 257 -11.48 -14.88 -1.59
C THR A 257 -10.65 -15.09 -0.35
N GLY A 258 -11.14 -14.63 0.80
CA GLY A 258 -10.57 -14.90 2.11
C GLY A 258 -11.44 -15.89 2.88
N VAL A 259 -10.82 -16.87 3.50
CA VAL A 259 -11.47 -17.78 4.47
C VAL A 259 -10.97 -17.42 5.86
N PHE A 260 -11.91 -17.28 6.81
CA PHE A 260 -11.63 -16.87 8.19
C PHE A 260 -12.07 -17.95 9.17
N ASP A 261 -11.26 -18.16 10.21
CA ASP A 261 -11.59 -19.02 11.35
C ASP A 261 -11.76 -18.18 12.62
N ASN A 262 -13.00 -17.82 12.92
CA ASN A 262 -13.38 -17.13 14.17
C ASN A 262 -13.88 -18.12 15.24
N SER A 263 -13.44 -19.36 15.20
CA SER A 263 -13.80 -20.37 16.20
C SER A 263 -12.77 -20.50 17.32
N LYS A 264 -13.11 -21.25 18.35
CA LYS A 264 -12.21 -21.63 19.44
C LYS A 264 -11.03 -22.52 19.01
N ASN A 265 -11.11 -23.10 17.81
CA ASN A 265 -10.05 -23.98 17.27
C ASN A 265 -8.89 -23.19 16.67
N ASN A 266 -9.08 -21.90 16.42
CA ASN A 266 -7.99 -21.01 16.00
C ASN A 266 -7.25 -20.49 17.25
N PRO A 267 -6.01 -20.92 17.49
CA PRO A 267 -5.26 -20.53 18.69
C PRO A 267 -4.87 -19.04 18.71
N ALA A 268 -4.86 -18.38 17.54
CA ALA A 268 -4.57 -16.96 17.42
C ALA A 268 -5.80 -16.06 17.62
N ASN A 269 -7.01 -16.64 17.68
CA ASN A 269 -8.25 -15.88 17.84
C ASN A 269 -8.41 -15.35 19.26
N PRO A 270 -8.41 -14.02 19.48
CA PRO A 270 -8.49 -13.47 20.83
C PRO A 270 -9.88 -13.64 21.49
N ASN A 271 -10.94 -13.72 20.69
CA ASN A 271 -12.31 -13.89 21.20
C ASN A 271 -13.24 -14.53 20.16
N PRO A 272 -13.48 -15.85 20.23
CA PRO A 272 -14.37 -16.55 19.29
C PRO A 272 -15.84 -16.19 19.45
N ASN A 273 -16.27 -15.70 20.61
CA ASN A 273 -17.67 -15.39 20.89
C ASN A 273 -18.11 -14.01 20.35
N GLN A 274 -17.21 -13.27 19.74
CA GLN A 274 -17.49 -11.94 19.20
C GLN A 274 -17.63 -11.99 17.69
N LYS A 275 -18.65 -11.28 17.17
CA LYS A 275 -18.74 -10.94 15.75
C LYS A 275 -17.65 -9.94 15.38
N VAL A 276 -16.90 -10.21 14.31
CA VAL A 276 -15.78 -9.39 13.88
C VAL A 276 -16.11 -8.61 12.61
N ARG A 277 -15.67 -7.37 12.56
CA ARG A 277 -15.86 -6.46 11.44
C ARG A 277 -14.53 -5.91 10.94
N TRP A 278 -14.60 -5.15 9.85
CA TRP A 278 -13.46 -4.39 9.33
C TRP A 278 -12.90 -3.45 10.39
N GLY A 279 -11.59 -3.48 10.55
CA GLY A 279 -10.85 -2.55 11.40
C GLY A 279 -9.35 -2.68 11.22
N ASP A 280 -8.61 -1.74 11.80
CA ASP A 280 -7.16 -1.61 11.63
C ASP A 280 -6.36 -2.44 12.60
N GLN A 281 -6.96 -2.83 13.72
CA GLN A 281 -6.26 -3.56 14.76
C GLN A 281 -6.25 -5.08 14.47
N SER A 282 -5.25 -5.78 15.01
CA SER A 282 -5.09 -7.22 14.74
C SER A 282 -6.24 -8.08 15.29
N ASP A 283 -6.95 -7.61 16.30
CA ASP A 283 -8.15 -8.25 16.88
C ASP A 283 -9.44 -7.94 16.10
N GLU A 284 -9.41 -6.96 15.19
CA GLU A 284 -10.38 -6.76 14.12
C GLU A 284 -9.97 -7.59 12.89
N GLU A 285 -10.61 -7.39 11.73
CA GLU A 285 -10.22 -8.11 10.51
C GLU A 285 -10.18 -7.24 9.27
N MET A 286 -9.39 -7.70 8.29
CA MET A 286 -9.33 -7.15 6.93
C MET A 286 -9.38 -8.27 5.89
N LEU A 287 -9.92 -7.94 4.72
CA LEU A 287 -9.73 -8.69 3.49
C LEU A 287 -9.19 -7.74 2.44
N ILE A 288 -7.89 -7.82 2.18
CA ILE A 288 -7.23 -7.03 1.14
C ILE A 288 -6.31 -7.91 0.31
N GLY A 289 -6.54 -7.97 -0.99
CA GLY A 289 -5.59 -8.50 -1.94
C GLY A 289 -4.84 -7.36 -2.61
N TYR A 290 -3.58 -7.14 -2.24
CA TYR A 290 -2.75 -6.18 -2.95
C TYR A 290 -2.23 -6.81 -4.25
N VAL A 291 -2.30 -6.06 -5.35
CA VAL A 291 -1.83 -6.46 -6.68
C VAL A 291 -0.84 -5.40 -7.16
N GLU A 292 0.42 -5.77 -7.33
CA GLU A 292 1.41 -4.89 -7.95
C GLU A 292 1.33 -5.00 -9.47
N CYS A 293 1.12 -3.85 -10.11
CA CYS A 293 0.94 -3.76 -11.55
C CYS A 293 1.93 -2.78 -12.17
N GLU A 294 2.39 -3.11 -13.38
CA GLU A 294 3.16 -2.22 -14.25
C GLU A 294 2.22 -1.44 -15.16
N PHE A 295 2.63 -0.20 -15.44
CA PHE A 295 1.99 0.72 -16.38
C PHE A 295 3.07 1.36 -17.26
N ASP A 296 2.84 1.51 -18.54
CA ASP A 296 3.75 2.23 -19.41
C ASP A 296 3.81 3.71 -19.04
N THR A 297 5.03 4.24 -18.89
CA THR A 297 5.23 5.65 -18.52
C THR A 297 4.99 6.58 -19.73
N THR A 298 5.28 6.09 -20.95
CA THR A 298 5.20 6.85 -22.21
C THR A 298 3.84 6.86 -22.86
N GLY A 299 2.88 6.10 -22.33
CA GLY A 299 1.56 5.88 -22.94
C GLY A 299 0.37 6.14 -22.03
N SER A 300 0.54 6.82 -20.90
CA SER A 300 -0.59 7.09 -20.00
C SER A 300 -1.43 8.28 -20.51
N PRO A 301 -2.55 8.03 -21.20
CA PRO A 301 -3.59 9.03 -21.24
C PRO A 301 -4.21 9.04 -19.82
N ASN A 302 -3.93 10.08 -19.08
CA ASN A 302 -4.56 10.36 -17.77
C ASN A 302 -4.33 9.32 -16.66
N GLU A 303 -3.41 9.63 -15.75
CA GLU A 303 -3.38 9.13 -14.39
C GLU A 303 -4.65 9.53 -13.63
N LYS A 304 -5.74 8.80 -13.89
CA LYS A 304 -6.87 8.76 -12.97
C LYS A 304 -7.34 7.33 -12.90
N GLU A 305 -6.78 6.66 -11.91
CA GLU A 305 -7.33 5.41 -11.37
C GLU A 305 -8.86 5.47 -11.31
N GLY A 306 -9.53 4.34 -11.48
CA GLY A 306 -10.94 4.00 -11.26
C GLY A 306 -11.81 4.88 -10.36
N GLY A 307 -11.53 6.15 -10.30
CA GLY A 307 -12.37 7.25 -9.84
C GLY A 307 -13.21 7.74 -11.02
N LYS A 308 -14.38 8.24 -10.74
CA LYS A 308 -15.23 8.99 -11.68
C LYS A 308 -14.35 9.82 -12.62
N PRO A 309 -14.68 9.92 -13.92
CA PRO A 309 -13.95 10.77 -14.85
C PRO A 309 -13.62 12.10 -14.16
N ASP A 310 -12.40 12.63 -14.37
CA ASP A 310 -12.05 13.89 -13.72
C ASP A 310 -13.10 14.95 -14.01
N LEU A 311 -13.21 15.92 -13.13
CA LEU A 311 -14.24 16.96 -13.24
C LEU A 311 -14.21 17.63 -14.62
N PHE A 312 -13.01 17.81 -15.22
CA PHE A 312 -12.88 18.36 -16.56
C PHE A 312 -13.56 17.45 -17.59
N THR A 313 -13.24 16.16 -17.60
CA THR A 313 -13.82 15.15 -18.51
C THR A 313 -15.33 14.94 -18.26
N GLN A 314 -15.81 15.11 -17.02
CA GLN A 314 -17.23 15.06 -16.73
C GLN A 314 -17.98 16.29 -17.23
N LEU A 315 -17.33 17.44 -17.24
CA LEU A 315 -17.90 18.71 -17.70
C LEU A 315 -17.81 18.85 -19.23
N ASP A 316 -16.78 18.33 -19.85
CA ASP A 316 -16.57 18.30 -21.31
C ASP A 316 -17.56 17.32 -21.96
N LYS A 317 -18.79 17.79 -22.16
CA LYS A 317 -19.91 16.96 -22.66
C LYS A 317 -19.80 16.70 -24.16
N ASN A 318 -19.29 17.65 -24.90
CA ASN A 318 -19.10 17.57 -26.36
C ASN A 318 -17.79 16.87 -26.74
N LYS A 319 -16.88 16.62 -25.77
CA LYS A 319 -15.58 15.95 -25.93
C LYS A 319 -14.64 16.66 -26.90
N ASP A 320 -14.70 18.00 -26.98
CA ASP A 320 -13.83 18.79 -27.82
C ASP A 320 -12.49 19.15 -27.18
N GLY A 321 -12.29 18.75 -25.90
CA GLY A 321 -11.05 18.96 -25.13
C GLY A 321 -10.96 20.31 -24.45
N PHE A 322 -12.03 21.11 -24.48
CA PHE A 322 -12.16 22.41 -23.82
C PHE A 322 -13.44 22.43 -22.97
N LEU A 323 -13.53 23.35 -22.02
CA LEU A 323 -14.77 23.63 -21.34
C LEU A 323 -15.25 25.03 -21.70
N THR A 324 -16.48 25.11 -22.15
CA THR A 324 -17.20 26.37 -22.36
C THR A 324 -17.99 26.76 -21.09
N ARG A 325 -18.47 28.00 -21.04
CA ARG A 325 -19.24 28.50 -19.88
C ARG A 325 -20.49 27.66 -19.59
N ASP A 326 -21.11 27.10 -20.64
CA ASP A 326 -22.36 26.31 -20.52
C ASP A 326 -22.11 24.89 -19.97
N GLU A 327 -20.86 24.43 -20.04
CA GLU A 327 -20.44 23.14 -19.49
C GLU A 327 -20.07 23.22 -18.00
N PHE A 328 -19.92 24.44 -17.46
CA PHE A 328 -19.69 24.62 -16.03
C PHE A 328 -20.98 24.45 -15.22
N THR A 329 -20.95 23.56 -14.21
CA THR A 329 -22.06 23.36 -13.26
C THR A 329 -22.39 24.66 -12.50
N ARG A 330 -21.41 25.57 -12.38
CA ARG A 330 -21.53 26.90 -11.78
C ARG A 330 -20.93 27.93 -12.72
N PRO A 331 -21.68 28.47 -13.69
CA PRO A 331 -21.16 29.40 -14.70
C PRO A 331 -20.49 30.65 -14.14
N ALA A 332 -20.84 31.06 -12.91
CA ALA A 332 -20.22 32.19 -12.22
C ALA A 332 -18.74 31.96 -11.88
N LEU A 333 -18.28 30.71 -11.83
CA LEU A 333 -16.89 30.37 -11.58
C LEU A 333 -16.04 30.35 -12.86
N PHE A 334 -16.65 30.31 -14.04
CA PHE A 334 -15.96 30.22 -15.32
C PHE A 334 -14.82 31.26 -15.47
N PRO A 335 -15.01 32.58 -15.13
CA PRO A 335 -13.93 33.57 -15.26
C PRO A 335 -12.72 33.33 -14.35
N LEU A 336 -12.85 32.51 -13.32
CA LEU A 336 -11.73 32.13 -12.46
C LEU A 336 -10.80 31.12 -13.14
N PHE A 337 -11.39 30.34 -14.05
CA PHE A 337 -10.70 29.29 -14.80
C PHE A 337 -10.19 29.76 -16.17
N ASP A 338 -11.00 30.51 -16.90
CA ASP A 338 -10.64 31.12 -18.18
C ASP A 338 -9.66 32.28 -17.95
N SER A 339 -8.37 31.93 -17.87
CA SER A 339 -7.32 32.89 -17.48
C SER A 339 -6.86 33.81 -18.64
N ASN A 340 -6.98 33.32 -19.86
CA ASN A 340 -6.63 34.09 -21.08
C ASN A 340 -7.82 34.84 -21.68
N LYS A 341 -9.06 34.58 -21.16
CA LYS A 341 -10.32 35.19 -21.56
C LYS A 341 -10.70 34.94 -23.05
N ASP A 342 -10.36 33.74 -23.54
CA ASP A 342 -10.70 33.30 -24.90
C ASP A 342 -12.07 32.63 -25.00
N GLY A 343 -12.80 32.51 -23.88
CA GLY A 343 -14.11 31.87 -23.80
C GLY A 343 -14.06 30.35 -23.72
N ARG A 344 -12.86 29.76 -23.54
CA ARG A 344 -12.64 28.33 -23.39
C ARG A 344 -11.68 28.10 -22.24
N VAL A 345 -11.87 26.98 -21.55
CA VAL A 345 -10.95 26.57 -20.48
C VAL A 345 -10.25 25.29 -20.92
N THR A 346 -8.94 25.35 -21.07
CA THR A 346 -8.08 24.20 -21.33
C THR A 346 -7.90 23.37 -20.03
N ARG A 347 -7.40 22.14 -20.14
CA ARG A 347 -7.05 21.31 -18.95
C ARG A 347 -6.04 22.01 -18.03
N GLN A 348 -5.08 22.72 -18.62
CA GLN A 348 -4.07 23.45 -17.85
C GLN A 348 -4.71 24.60 -17.06
N GLU A 349 -5.60 25.35 -17.68
CA GLU A 349 -6.39 26.41 -17.02
C GLU A 349 -7.33 25.83 -15.97
N GLY A 350 -7.97 24.70 -16.25
CA GLY A 350 -8.77 23.94 -15.30
C GLY A 350 -7.99 23.60 -14.03
N THR A 351 -6.78 23.09 -14.19
CA THR A 351 -5.89 22.75 -13.06
C THR A 351 -5.49 23.99 -12.25
N THR A 352 -5.12 25.07 -12.95
CA THR A 352 -4.72 26.35 -12.35
C THR A 352 -5.89 27.01 -11.62
N GLY A 353 -7.10 27.00 -12.21
CA GLY A 353 -8.32 27.52 -11.63
C GLY A 353 -8.72 26.77 -10.36
N MET A 354 -8.61 25.43 -10.36
CA MET A 354 -8.86 24.62 -9.16
C MET A 354 -7.87 24.93 -8.03
N ALA A 355 -6.60 25.16 -8.33
CA ALA A 355 -5.62 25.56 -7.33
C ALA A 355 -5.97 26.92 -6.71
N LYS A 356 -6.38 27.91 -7.53
CA LYS A 356 -6.85 29.23 -7.07
C LYS A 356 -8.10 29.09 -6.20
N LEU A 357 -9.04 28.23 -6.58
CA LEU A 357 -10.29 28.01 -5.82
C LEU A 357 -9.99 27.41 -4.45
N ARG A 358 -9.14 26.38 -4.38
CA ARG A 358 -8.71 25.74 -3.11
C ARG A 358 -8.03 26.74 -2.18
N LYS A 359 -7.16 27.60 -2.72
CA LYS A 359 -6.49 28.65 -1.93
C LYS A 359 -7.51 29.62 -1.31
N ARG A 360 -8.51 30.06 -2.09
CA ARG A 360 -9.59 30.92 -1.59
C ARG A 360 -10.45 30.23 -0.50
N GLU A 361 -10.78 28.94 -0.70
CA GLU A 361 -11.52 28.18 0.31
C GLU A 361 -10.72 28.04 1.61
N GLU A 362 -9.42 27.85 1.52
CA GLU A 362 -8.55 27.75 2.69
C GLU A 362 -8.43 29.08 3.42
N GLU A 363 -8.29 30.20 2.69
CA GLU A 363 -8.27 31.55 3.26
C GLU A 363 -9.61 31.87 3.95
N PHE A 364 -10.72 31.52 3.34
CA PHE A 364 -12.06 31.70 3.90
C PHE A 364 -12.28 30.84 5.17
N ARG A 365 -11.77 29.59 5.17
CA ARG A 365 -11.82 28.71 6.34
C ARG A 365 -10.99 29.29 7.49
N LYS A 366 -9.76 29.76 7.22
CA LYS A 366 -8.91 30.41 8.22
C LYS A 366 -9.60 31.67 8.81
N GLY A 367 -10.23 32.48 7.96
CA GLY A 367 -10.99 33.64 8.41
C GLY A 367 -12.16 33.28 9.32
N ARG A 368 -12.91 32.22 9.01
CA ARG A 368 -14.00 31.73 9.87
C ARG A 368 -13.49 31.16 11.20
N GLU A 369 -12.38 30.45 11.20
CA GLU A 369 -11.75 29.91 12.41
C GLU A 369 -11.25 31.05 13.33
N ALA A 370 -10.64 32.08 12.74
CA ALA A 370 -10.21 33.27 13.48
C ALA A 370 -11.39 34.06 14.08
N LEU A 371 -12.48 34.22 13.32
CA LEU A 371 -13.71 34.85 13.80
C LEU A 371 -14.38 34.08 14.95
N ARG A 372 -14.35 32.73 14.86
CA ARG A 372 -14.86 31.84 15.90
C ARG A 372 -14.02 31.96 17.18
N GLY A 373 -12.69 31.98 17.05
CA GLY A 373 -11.78 32.19 18.18
C GLY A 373 -11.95 33.54 18.86
N LEU A 374 -12.27 34.59 18.09
CA LEU A 374 -12.62 35.89 18.64
C LEU A 374 -13.95 35.84 19.40
N LEU A 375 -15.00 35.22 18.87
CA LEU A 375 -16.28 35.07 19.50
C LEU A 375 -16.24 34.24 20.80
N ASP A 376 -15.35 33.25 20.86
CA ASP A 376 -15.13 32.43 22.07
C ASP A 376 -14.39 33.20 23.20
N GLN A 377 -13.69 34.31 22.89
CA GLN A 377 -13.10 35.21 23.89
C GLN A 377 -14.10 36.20 24.52
N PHE A 378 -15.28 36.34 23.91
CA PHE A 378 -16.39 37.19 24.41
C PHE A 378 -17.50 36.39 25.10
N ARG A 379 -17.30 35.08 25.31
CA ARG A 379 -18.12 34.20 26.14
C ARG A 379 -17.43 33.86 27.45
#